data_57d5ce584dcb1ce40e7bd74a01e87004
#
_entry.id   57d5ce584dcb1ce40e7bd74a01e87004
#
_cell.length_a   1.000
_cell.length_b   1.000
_cell.length_c   1.000
_cell.angle_alpha   90.00
_cell.angle_beta   90.00
_cell.angle_gamma   90.00
#
_symmetry.space_group_name_H-M   'P 1'
#
loop_
_entity.id
_entity.type
_entity.pdbx_description
1 polymer ?
#
loop_
_entity_poly.entity_id
_entity_poly.type
_entity_poly.pdbx_seq_one_letter_code
_entity_poly.pdbx_strand_id
1 'polypeptide(L)'
;IDYDRYGLETPKQKATLISYIVDSTEKTYLNRKRPAVIICVGGAYERVEMDKAEPIALQFCASGFHAFILNYSVAPVRFPGALLELSKAVATIRGASEKYNIHEDKIVVCGFSAGGHLAASLGVYWKEAFIQRFLGYDYNENQPNGLILGYPIISNKEGIAHLRSMQNLLGKYPDQRELELFSLEDNVNDLVPPTFLWHTSDDPIVPVENSLLFASALKKHDIPFELHVYPSGDHDLGLANELTASFLGQINPACQNWIDMAIRFINNL
;
A
#
# COMPACT_ATOMS: atom_id res chain seq x y z
N ILE A 1 7.34 -11.87 -11.65
CA ILE A 1 6.44 -13.02 -11.83
C ILE A 1 6.47 -13.51 -13.28
N ASP A 2 6.08 -14.75 -13.52
CA ASP A 2 5.92 -15.32 -14.86
C ASP A 2 4.46 -15.13 -15.29
N TYR A 3 4.19 -14.03 -16.01
CA TYR A 3 2.83 -13.63 -16.39
C TYR A 3 2.18 -14.65 -17.32
N ASP A 4 2.93 -15.19 -18.30
CA ASP A 4 2.41 -16.14 -19.28
C ASP A 4 1.97 -17.45 -18.61
N ARG A 5 2.74 -17.93 -17.63
CA ARG A 5 2.39 -19.13 -16.85
C ARG A 5 1.03 -19.00 -16.15
N TYR A 6 0.65 -17.78 -15.82
CA TYR A 6 -0.58 -17.50 -15.06
C TYR A 6 -1.71 -16.95 -15.95
N GLY A 7 -1.53 -16.93 -17.27
CA GLY A 7 -2.52 -16.41 -18.20
C GLY A 7 -2.78 -14.91 -18.05
N LEU A 8 -1.81 -14.19 -17.50
CA LEU A 8 -1.89 -12.75 -17.36
C LEU A 8 -1.26 -12.06 -18.56
N GLU A 9 -1.77 -10.90 -18.90
CA GLU A 9 -1.14 -10.08 -19.93
C GLU A 9 0.25 -9.66 -19.49
N THR A 10 1.27 -9.92 -20.34
CA THR A 10 2.64 -9.55 -20.04
C THR A 10 2.79 -8.03 -20.13
N PRO A 11 3.20 -7.34 -19.04
CA PRO A 11 3.35 -5.90 -19.05
C PRO A 11 4.44 -5.46 -20.02
N LYS A 12 4.26 -4.30 -20.66
CA LYS A 12 5.30 -3.68 -21.48
C LYS A 12 6.59 -3.41 -20.69
N GLN A 13 6.44 -3.07 -19.44
CA GLN A 13 7.52 -2.88 -18.47
C GLN A 13 7.27 -3.75 -17.25
N LYS A 14 8.20 -4.64 -16.93
CA LYS A 14 8.11 -5.50 -15.74
C LYS A 14 8.11 -4.65 -14.47
N ALA A 15 7.36 -5.11 -13.47
CA ALA A 15 7.41 -4.50 -12.14
C ALA A 15 8.83 -4.48 -11.58
N THR A 16 9.19 -3.37 -10.94
CA THR A 16 10.51 -3.15 -10.33
C THR A 16 10.38 -2.75 -8.88
N LEU A 17 11.32 -3.22 -8.06
CA LEU A 17 11.45 -2.83 -6.66
C LEU A 17 12.72 -1.99 -6.50
N ILE A 18 12.55 -0.70 -6.26
CA ILE A 18 13.66 0.24 -6.02
C ILE A 18 13.92 0.27 -4.52
N SER A 19 15.18 0.05 -4.11
CA SER A 19 15.56 -0.05 -2.70
C SER A 19 16.36 1.15 -2.22
N TYR A 20 15.98 1.68 -1.06
CA TYR A 20 16.69 2.69 -0.30
C TYR A 20 17.13 2.06 1.02
N ILE A 21 18.39 1.61 1.05
CA ILE A 21 18.95 0.89 2.21
C ILE A 21 19.75 1.86 3.06
N VAL A 22 19.40 1.96 4.33
CA VAL A 22 20.12 2.76 5.31
C VAL A 22 21.24 1.92 5.91
N ASP A 23 22.47 2.23 5.55
CA ASP A 23 23.64 1.51 6.04
C ASP A 23 23.88 1.71 7.53
N SER A 24 24.44 0.68 8.16
CA SER A 24 25.00 0.74 9.51
C SER A 24 26.51 0.70 9.43
N THR A 25 27.20 1.66 10.05
CA THR A 25 28.67 1.70 10.08
C THR A 25 29.18 1.18 11.42
N GLU A 26 30.49 0.83 11.50
CA GLU A 26 31.14 0.41 12.74
C GLU A 26 31.02 1.43 13.90
N LYS A 27 30.75 2.69 13.57
CA LYS A 27 30.55 3.77 14.54
C LYS A 27 29.08 3.96 14.97
N THR A 28 28.15 3.23 14.35
CA THR A 28 26.75 3.23 14.70
C THR A 28 26.38 1.86 15.30
N TYR A 29 25.18 1.72 15.85
CA TYR A 29 24.74 0.46 16.45
C TYR A 29 24.63 -0.64 15.37
N LEU A 30 25.71 -1.43 15.22
CA LEU A 30 25.99 -2.33 14.08
C LEU A 30 24.88 -3.36 13.83
N ASN A 31 24.25 -3.88 14.85
CA ASN A 31 23.27 -4.96 14.73
C ASN A 31 21.82 -4.46 14.83
N ARG A 32 21.60 -3.18 14.63
CA ARG A 32 20.25 -2.62 14.68
C ARG A 32 19.44 -3.13 13.49
N LYS A 33 18.51 -4.03 13.75
CA LYS A 33 17.46 -4.35 12.75
C LYS A 33 16.57 -3.13 12.57
N ARG A 34 16.21 -2.83 11.31
CA ARG A 34 15.38 -1.68 10.93
C ARG A 34 14.07 -2.15 10.36
N PRO A 35 12.95 -1.48 10.62
CA PRO A 35 11.72 -1.72 9.87
C PRO A 35 11.93 -1.47 8.37
N ALA A 36 11.12 -2.11 7.55
CA ALA A 36 11.07 -1.90 6.12
C ALA A 36 9.69 -1.41 5.69
N VAL A 37 9.64 -0.40 4.83
CA VAL A 37 8.39 0.14 4.28
C VAL A 37 8.39 -0.02 2.77
N ILE A 38 7.36 -0.67 2.22
CA ILE A 38 7.13 -0.81 0.78
C ILE A 38 6.10 0.22 0.37
N ILE A 39 6.47 1.13 -0.53
CA ILE A 39 5.64 2.24 -0.97
C ILE A 39 4.98 1.90 -2.30
N CYS A 40 3.64 1.98 -2.34
CA CYS A 40 2.79 1.81 -3.50
C CYS A 40 2.01 3.10 -3.74
N VAL A 41 2.49 3.95 -4.64
CA VAL A 41 1.82 5.22 -4.97
C VAL A 41 0.61 5.03 -5.87
N GLY A 42 -0.23 6.06 -5.98
CA GLY A 42 -1.47 6.04 -6.74
C GLY A 42 -1.31 6.09 -8.25
N GLY A 43 -2.41 6.43 -8.93
CA GLY A 43 -2.50 6.58 -10.38
C GLY A 43 -3.61 5.74 -11.03
N ALA A 44 -4.65 5.40 -10.25
CA ALA A 44 -5.89 4.76 -10.71
C ALA A 44 -5.71 3.41 -11.44
N TYR A 45 -4.63 2.66 -11.18
CA TYR A 45 -4.22 1.47 -11.96
C TYR A 45 -4.03 1.73 -13.46
N GLU A 46 -3.88 3.00 -13.86
CA GLU A 46 -3.58 3.41 -15.22
C GLU A 46 -2.10 3.78 -15.39
N ARG A 47 -1.52 4.33 -14.34
CA ARG A 47 -0.12 4.66 -14.20
C ARG A 47 0.33 4.49 -12.75
N VAL A 48 1.63 4.60 -12.49
CA VAL A 48 2.21 4.69 -11.16
C VAL A 48 2.91 6.04 -11.05
N GLU A 49 2.51 6.87 -10.08
CA GLU A 49 3.01 8.26 -9.91
C GLU A 49 4.35 8.27 -9.15
N MET A 50 5.37 7.72 -9.80
CA MET A 50 6.70 7.46 -9.22
C MET A 50 7.42 8.72 -8.68
N ASP A 51 7.11 9.88 -9.21
CA ASP A 51 7.64 11.18 -8.80
C ASP A 51 7.30 11.55 -7.34
N LYS A 52 6.18 11.04 -6.82
CA LYS A 52 5.79 11.22 -5.42
C LYS A 52 6.39 10.19 -4.46
N ALA A 53 6.82 9.06 -4.99
CA ALA A 53 7.28 7.93 -4.17
C ALA A 53 8.63 8.19 -3.49
N GLU A 54 9.60 8.77 -4.21
CA GLU A 54 10.95 8.99 -3.71
C GLU A 54 11.00 9.94 -2.50
N PRO A 55 10.33 11.12 -2.51
CA PRO A 55 10.29 11.97 -1.32
C PRO A 55 9.73 11.26 -0.09
N ILE A 56 8.70 10.41 -0.24
CA ILE A 56 8.13 9.63 0.84
C ILE A 56 9.15 8.59 1.35
N ALA A 57 9.84 7.89 0.44
CA ALA A 57 10.87 6.92 0.80
C ALA A 57 12.00 7.57 1.61
N LEU A 58 12.46 8.76 1.20
CA LEU A 58 13.51 9.49 1.88
C LEU A 58 13.10 9.94 3.30
N GLN A 59 11.83 10.27 3.53
CA GLN A 59 11.33 10.58 4.88
C GLN A 59 11.39 9.35 5.82
N PHE A 60 11.00 8.17 5.32
CA PHE A 60 11.17 6.93 6.08
C PHE A 60 12.65 6.62 6.33
N CYS A 61 13.52 6.80 5.34
CA CYS A 61 14.97 6.60 5.50
C CYS A 61 15.56 7.54 6.54
N ALA A 62 15.19 8.82 6.52
CA ALA A 62 15.61 9.81 7.51
C ALA A 62 15.21 9.43 8.95
N SER A 63 14.12 8.67 9.09
CA SER A 63 13.63 8.14 10.36
C SER A 63 14.24 6.78 10.74
N GLY A 64 15.18 6.28 9.93
CA GLY A 64 15.95 5.07 10.23
C GLY A 64 15.32 3.77 9.72
N PHE A 65 14.39 3.83 8.77
CA PHE A 65 13.77 2.69 8.12
C PHE A 65 14.51 2.34 6.82
N HIS A 66 14.39 1.12 6.35
CA HIS A 66 14.61 0.82 4.94
C HIS A 66 13.35 1.13 4.16
N ALA A 67 13.49 1.76 3.00
CA ALA A 67 12.35 2.04 2.14
C ALA A 67 12.50 1.36 0.78
N PHE A 68 11.39 0.91 0.24
CA PHE A 68 11.31 0.27 -1.05
C PHE A 68 10.15 0.86 -1.84
N ILE A 69 10.35 1.17 -3.10
CA ILE A 69 9.28 1.66 -3.97
C ILE A 69 8.95 0.55 -4.96
N LEU A 70 7.69 0.13 -4.98
CA LEU A 70 7.19 -0.83 -5.94
C LEU A 70 6.57 -0.09 -7.13
N ASN A 71 7.23 -0.15 -8.27
CA ASN A 71 6.63 0.23 -9.54
C ASN A 71 5.88 -1.00 -10.09
N TYR A 72 4.61 -1.11 -9.71
CA TYR A 72 3.76 -2.25 -10.01
C TYR A 72 3.09 -2.12 -11.38
N SER A 73 2.65 -3.25 -11.93
CA SER A 73 1.95 -3.30 -13.22
C SER A 73 0.56 -2.68 -13.11
N VAL A 74 0.21 -1.91 -14.14
CA VAL A 74 -1.08 -1.26 -14.32
C VAL A 74 -1.72 -1.71 -15.62
N ALA A 75 -2.92 -1.24 -15.95
CA ALA A 75 -3.57 -1.56 -17.20
C ALA A 75 -2.60 -1.46 -18.41
N PRO A 76 -2.65 -2.43 -19.34
CA PRO A 76 -3.66 -3.47 -19.53
C PRO A 76 -3.54 -4.70 -18.63
N VAL A 77 -2.46 -4.82 -17.81
CA VAL A 77 -2.33 -5.91 -16.84
C VAL A 77 -3.42 -5.77 -15.78
N ARG A 78 -4.18 -6.83 -15.61
CA ARG A 78 -5.32 -6.86 -14.68
C ARG A 78 -5.01 -7.65 -13.42
N PHE A 79 -5.97 -7.67 -12.53
CA PHE A 79 -5.94 -8.55 -11.38
C PHE A 79 -5.69 -10.02 -11.84
N PRO A 80 -4.83 -10.76 -11.12
CA PRO A 80 -4.15 -10.41 -9.86
C PRO A 80 -2.72 -9.86 -10.05
N GLY A 81 -2.31 -9.40 -11.22
CA GLY A 81 -0.92 -9.03 -11.56
C GLY A 81 -0.23 -8.19 -10.49
N ALA A 82 -0.71 -6.97 -10.25
CA ALA A 82 -0.11 -6.06 -9.27
C ALA A 82 -0.09 -6.65 -7.84
N LEU A 83 -1.15 -7.39 -7.45
CA LEU A 83 -1.23 -8.02 -6.13
C LEU A 83 -0.17 -9.11 -5.95
N LEU A 84 0.08 -9.91 -6.99
CA LEU A 84 1.14 -10.92 -6.98
C LEU A 84 2.53 -10.28 -6.92
N GLU A 85 2.73 -9.15 -7.60
CA GLU A 85 3.98 -8.39 -7.56
C GLU A 85 4.26 -7.83 -6.18
N LEU A 86 3.26 -7.22 -5.52
CA LEU A 86 3.40 -6.71 -4.16
C LEU A 86 3.63 -7.87 -3.17
N SER A 87 2.90 -8.96 -3.31
CA SER A 87 3.09 -10.16 -2.49
C SER A 87 4.51 -10.71 -2.62
N LYS A 88 5.04 -10.78 -3.87
CA LYS A 88 6.43 -11.17 -4.14
C LYS A 88 7.44 -10.18 -3.56
N ALA A 89 7.16 -8.89 -3.60
CA ALA A 89 8.03 -7.86 -3.01
C ALA A 89 8.17 -8.04 -1.51
N VAL A 90 7.07 -8.24 -0.77
CA VAL A 90 7.10 -8.51 0.68
C VAL A 90 7.96 -9.73 0.99
N ALA A 91 7.72 -10.85 0.30
CA ALA A 91 8.48 -12.08 0.50
C ALA A 91 9.97 -11.92 0.16
N THR A 92 10.28 -11.17 -0.90
CA THR A 92 11.68 -10.91 -1.30
C THR A 92 12.41 -10.10 -0.22
N ILE A 93 11.76 -9.08 0.35
CA ILE A 93 12.34 -8.25 1.41
C ILE A 93 12.52 -9.06 2.68
N ARG A 94 11.53 -9.88 3.06
CA ARG A 94 11.63 -10.77 4.23
C ARG A 94 12.76 -11.80 4.07
N GLY A 95 12.90 -12.41 2.90
CA GLY A 95 14.00 -13.32 2.59
C GLY A 95 15.38 -12.66 2.58
N ALA A 96 15.45 -11.33 2.49
CA ALA A 96 16.68 -10.54 2.55
C ALA A 96 16.97 -9.92 3.94
N SER A 97 16.18 -10.27 4.97
CA SER A 97 16.21 -9.64 6.30
C SER A 97 17.59 -9.71 6.95
N GLU A 98 18.24 -10.86 6.92
CA GLU A 98 19.59 -11.02 7.47
C GLU A 98 20.63 -10.19 6.70
N LYS A 99 20.53 -10.15 5.36
CA LYS A 99 21.49 -9.45 4.52
C LYS A 99 21.50 -7.93 4.76
N TYR A 100 20.32 -7.36 5.01
CA TYR A 100 20.15 -5.90 5.13
C TYR A 100 19.78 -5.46 6.55
N ASN A 101 19.87 -6.33 7.55
CA ASN A 101 19.44 -6.03 8.92
C ASN A 101 18.00 -5.51 9.01
N ILE A 102 17.08 -6.15 8.29
CA ILE A 102 15.66 -5.83 8.33
C ILE A 102 15.01 -6.55 9.52
N HIS A 103 14.13 -5.84 10.23
CA HIS A 103 13.28 -6.45 11.24
C HIS A 103 12.15 -7.19 10.54
N GLU A 104 12.21 -8.51 10.48
CA GLU A 104 11.30 -9.36 9.70
C GLU A 104 9.83 -9.27 10.14
N ASP A 105 9.60 -8.90 11.41
CA ASP A 105 8.26 -8.66 11.97
C ASP A 105 7.80 -7.20 11.83
N LYS A 106 8.55 -6.35 11.11
CA LYS A 106 8.21 -4.95 10.84
C LYS A 106 8.38 -4.59 9.37
N ILE A 107 7.79 -5.39 8.50
CA ILE A 107 7.69 -5.13 7.05
C ILE A 107 6.28 -4.59 6.78
N VAL A 108 6.19 -3.31 6.48
CA VAL A 108 4.95 -2.55 6.35
C VAL A 108 4.71 -2.16 4.90
N VAL A 109 3.47 -2.22 4.45
CA VAL A 109 3.08 -1.72 3.13
C VAL A 109 2.38 -0.38 3.28
N CYS A 110 2.93 0.65 2.61
CA CYS A 110 2.40 2.00 2.58
C CYS A 110 1.80 2.28 1.20
N GLY A 111 0.49 2.47 1.11
CA GLY A 111 -0.20 2.67 -0.15
C GLY A 111 -1.07 3.93 -0.16
N PHE A 112 -1.16 4.57 -1.35
CA PHE A 112 -1.93 5.80 -1.56
C PHE A 112 -2.93 5.62 -2.69
N SER A 113 -4.17 6.09 -2.53
CA SER A 113 -5.21 6.02 -3.57
C SER A 113 -5.38 4.59 -4.11
N ALA A 114 -5.15 4.34 -5.40
CA ALA A 114 -5.13 3.00 -6.00
C ALA A 114 -4.01 2.11 -5.41
N GLY A 115 -2.85 2.68 -5.06
CA GLY A 115 -1.80 1.97 -4.32
C GLY A 115 -2.22 1.62 -2.89
N GLY A 116 -3.11 2.42 -2.29
CA GLY A 116 -3.78 2.11 -1.02
C GLY A 116 -4.72 0.92 -1.14
N HIS A 117 -5.48 0.84 -2.24
CA HIS A 117 -6.28 -0.34 -2.57
C HIS A 117 -5.41 -1.59 -2.74
N LEU A 118 -4.29 -1.48 -3.45
CA LEU A 118 -3.34 -2.58 -3.62
C LEU A 118 -2.76 -3.06 -2.28
N ALA A 119 -2.36 -2.13 -1.41
CA ALA A 119 -1.85 -2.43 -0.07
C ALA A 119 -2.91 -3.11 0.81
N ALA A 120 -4.13 -2.56 0.84
CA ALA A 120 -5.25 -3.13 1.56
C ALA A 120 -5.65 -4.52 1.01
N SER A 121 -5.64 -4.70 -0.33
CA SER A 121 -5.88 -6.00 -0.96
C SER A 121 -4.86 -7.05 -0.50
N LEU A 122 -3.58 -6.70 -0.39
CA LEU A 122 -2.60 -7.64 0.16
C LEU A 122 -2.90 -7.93 1.64
N GLY A 123 -3.24 -6.92 2.44
CA GLY A 123 -3.61 -7.12 3.83
C GLY A 123 -4.76 -8.09 4.04
N VAL A 124 -5.77 -8.01 3.17
CA VAL A 124 -6.95 -8.88 3.22
C VAL A 124 -6.67 -10.28 2.67
N TYR A 125 -5.91 -10.38 1.56
CA TYR A 125 -5.80 -11.61 0.76
C TYR A 125 -4.43 -12.30 0.82
N TRP A 126 -3.47 -11.85 1.62
CA TRP A 126 -2.11 -12.39 1.62
C TRP A 126 -2.04 -13.92 1.80
N LYS A 127 -3.00 -14.52 2.51
CA LYS A 127 -3.06 -15.97 2.79
C LYS A 127 -3.97 -16.74 1.83
N GLU A 128 -4.63 -16.06 0.91
CA GLU A 128 -5.56 -16.72 0.00
C GLU A 128 -4.88 -17.72 -0.92
N ALA A 129 -5.56 -18.84 -1.16
CA ALA A 129 -5.01 -19.97 -1.91
C ALA A 129 -4.55 -19.59 -3.33
N PHE A 130 -5.19 -18.61 -3.97
CA PHE A 130 -4.78 -18.17 -5.29
C PHE A 130 -3.41 -17.47 -5.28
N ILE A 131 -3.10 -16.66 -4.23
CA ILE A 131 -1.77 -16.04 -4.07
C ILE A 131 -0.73 -17.10 -3.74
N GLN A 132 -1.02 -18.00 -2.80
CA GLN A 132 -0.09 -19.04 -2.38
C GLN A 132 0.31 -19.95 -3.53
N ARG A 133 -0.64 -20.38 -4.36
CA ARG A 133 -0.38 -21.21 -5.55
C ARG A 133 0.51 -20.50 -6.58
N PHE A 134 0.29 -19.22 -6.79
CA PHE A 134 1.05 -18.44 -7.75
C PHE A 134 2.50 -18.25 -7.33
N LEU A 135 2.74 -18.04 -6.05
CA LEU A 135 4.07 -17.71 -5.56
C LEU A 135 4.83 -18.92 -5.01
N GLY A 136 4.14 -20.06 -4.84
CA GLY A 136 4.73 -21.29 -4.30
C GLY A 136 5.19 -21.17 -2.85
N TYR A 137 4.51 -20.30 -2.07
CA TYR A 137 4.79 -20.14 -0.65
C TYR A 137 3.97 -21.12 0.19
N ASP A 138 4.64 -21.78 1.11
CA ASP A 138 4.00 -22.68 2.07
C ASP A 138 3.71 -22.00 3.41
N TYR A 139 4.26 -20.79 3.63
CA TYR A 139 4.22 -20.06 4.90
C TYR A 139 3.92 -18.58 4.70
N ASN A 140 4.13 -17.77 5.74
CA ASN A 140 3.74 -16.38 5.83
C ASN A 140 4.77 -15.40 5.21
N GLU A 141 5.55 -15.83 4.22
CA GLU A 141 6.64 -15.01 3.65
C GLU A 141 6.14 -13.70 3.05
N ASN A 142 4.94 -13.69 2.52
CA ASN A 142 4.30 -12.53 1.90
C ASN A 142 3.36 -11.75 2.83
N GLN A 143 3.29 -12.12 4.13
CA GLN A 143 2.44 -11.43 5.09
C GLN A 143 2.99 -10.04 5.41
N PRO A 144 2.24 -8.95 5.20
CA PRO A 144 2.62 -7.64 5.74
C PRO A 144 2.41 -7.61 7.26
N ASN A 145 3.29 -6.93 8.00
CA ASN A 145 3.17 -6.79 9.45
C ASN A 145 2.36 -5.55 9.87
N GLY A 146 2.11 -4.65 8.93
CA GLY A 146 1.27 -3.48 9.10
C GLY A 146 0.93 -2.84 7.77
N LEU A 147 -0.12 -2.01 7.75
CA LEU A 147 -0.53 -1.21 6.60
C LEU A 147 -0.52 0.27 6.96
N ILE A 148 -0.10 1.10 6.01
CA ILE A 148 -0.31 2.55 6.03
C ILE A 148 -1.10 2.90 4.77
N LEU A 149 -2.29 3.46 4.95
CA LEU A 149 -3.23 3.73 3.87
C LEU A 149 -3.56 5.22 3.83
N GLY A 150 -3.07 5.92 2.82
CA GLY A 150 -3.39 7.32 2.55
C GLY A 150 -4.52 7.43 1.53
N TYR A 151 -5.62 8.07 1.90
CA TYR A 151 -6.80 8.26 1.04
C TYR A 151 -7.08 7.07 0.10
N PRO A 152 -7.16 5.83 0.67
CA PRO A 152 -7.22 4.61 -0.12
C PRO A 152 -8.56 4.45 -0.81
N ILE A 153 -8.55 3.87 -2.01
CA ILE A 153 -9.75 3.27 -2.59
C ILE A 153 -10.02 1.97 -1.83
N ILE A 154 -11.23 1.71 -1.42
CA ILE A 154 -11.62 0.52 -0.62
C ILE A 154 -12.90 -0.10 -1.15
N SER A 155 -13.94 0.71 -1.35
CA SER A 155 -15.32 0.26 -1.59
C SER A 155 -15.74 0.39 -3.04
N ASN A 156 -16.56 -0.55 -3.49
CA ASN A 156 -17.26 -0.48 -4.78
C ASN A 156 -18.74 -0.12 -4.64
N LYS A 157 -19.17 0.33 -3.47
CA LYS A 157 -20.55 0.77 -3.23
C LYS A 157 -20.88 2.02 -4.02
N GLU A 158 -22.12 2.12 -4.47
CA GLU A 158 -22.61 3.30 -5.20
C GLU A 158 -22.36 4.59 -4.41
N GLY A 159 -21.88 5.62 -5.09
CA GLY A 159 -21.53 6.92 -4.49
C GLY A 159 -20.17 6.95 -3.77
N ILE A 160 -19.48 5.81 -3.58
CA ILE A 160 -18.20 5.70 -2.89
C ILE A 160 -17.11 5.18 -3.83
N ALA A 161 -17.49 4.34 -4.79
CA ALA A 161 -16.58 3.65 -5.71
C ALA A 161 -15.81 4.60 -6.62
N HIS A 162 -14.50 4.38 -6.78
CA HIS A 162 -13.72 5.00 -7.84
C HIS A 162 -13.72 4.10 -9.09
N LEU A 163 -14.77 4.21 -9.90
CA LEU A 163 -15.05 3.32 -11.04
C LEU A 163 -13.88 3.17 -12.03
N ARG A 164 -13.15 4.27 -12.32
CA ARG A 164 -12.01 4.25 -13.24
C ARG A 164 -10.92 3.27 -12.76
N SER A 165 -10.61 3.27 -11.47
CA SER A 165 -9.63 2.33 -10.90
C SER A 165 -10.09 0.88 -11.03
N MET A 166 -11.36 0.60 -10.78
CA MET A 166 -11.90 -0.76 -10.91
C MET A 166 -11.92 -1.22 -12.37
N GLN A 167 -12.26 -0.35 -13.31
CA GLN A 167 -12.20 -0.67 -14.74
C GLN A 167 -10.78 -0.95 -15.23
N ASN A 168 -9.78 -0.24 -14.73
CA ASN A 168 -8.38 -0.49 -15.06
C ASN A 168 -7.88 -1.80 -14.43
N LEU A 169 -8.30 -2.10 -13.21
CA LEU A 169 -7.89 -3.31 -12.48
C LEU A 169 -8.58 -4.59 -13.00
N LEU A 170 -9.88 -4.53 -13.26
CA LEU A 170 -10.72 -5.70 -13.54
C LEU A 170 -11.14 -5.80 -15.01
N GLY A 171 -11.15 -4.68 -15.72
CA GLY A 171 -11.64 -4.57 -17.08
C GLY A 171 -12.85 -3.66 -17.20
N LYS A 172 -13.22 -3.34 -18.44
CA LYS A 172 -14.24 -2.31 -18.73
C LYS A 172 -15.62 -2.62 -18.12
N TYR A 173 -15.92 -3.90 -17.98
CA TYR A 173 -17.23 -4.37 -17.50
C TYR A 173 -17.01 -5.49 -16.46
N PRO A 174 -16.56 -5.14 -15.24
CA PRO A 174 -16.40 -6.12 -14.17
C PRO A 174 -17.77 -6.67 -13.78
N ASP A 175 -17.82 -7.96 -13.48
CA ASP A 175 -19.04 -8.56 -12.97
C ASP A 175 -19.30 -8.23 -11.50
N GLN A 176 -20.50 -8.54 -10.99
CA GLN A 176 -20.87 -8.23 -9.63
C GLN A 176 -19.97 -8.95 -8.60
N ARG A 177 -19.56 -10.19 -8.88
CA ARG A 177 -18.70 -10.98 -8.01
C ARG A 177 -17.28 -10.36 -7.91
N GLU A 178 -16.76 -9.88 -9.04
CA GLU A 178 -15.47 -9.16 -9.07
C GLU A 178 -15.57 -7.87 -8.23
N LEU A 179 -16.64 -7.09 -8.38
CA LEU A 179 -16.85 -5.88 -7.58
C LEU A 179 -16.98 -6.18 -6.09
N GLU A 180 -17.68 -7.24 -5.71
CA GLU A 180 -17.79 -7.70 -4.31
C GLU A 180 -16.44 -8.12 -3.74
N LEU A 181 -15.61 -8.84 -4.50
CA LEU A 181 -14.26 -9.22 -4.09
C LEU A 181 -13.37 -8.00 -3.81
N PHE A 182 -13.58 -6.90 -4.53
CA PHE A 182 -12.79 -5.67 -4.38
C PHE A 182 -13.49 -4.57 -3.57
N SER A 183 -14.61 -4.86 -2.92
CA SER A 183 -15.12 -4.10 -1.77
C SER A 183 -14.44 -4.62 -0.52
N LEU A 184 -13.23 -4.09 -0.25
CA LEU A 184 -12.31 -4.69 0.73
C LEU A 184 -12.86 -4.62 2.15
N GLU A 185 -13.71 -3.63 2.45
CA GLU A 185 -14.37 -3.51 3.76
C GLU A 185 -15.29 -4.69 4.07
N ASP A 186 -15.85 -5.33 3.04
CA ASP A 186 -16.73 -6.49 3.20
C ASP A 186 -15.94 -7.81 3.26
N ASN A 187 -14.62 -7.77 3.01
CA ASN A 187 -13.72 -8.92 2.96
C ASN A 187 -12.64 -8.91 4.08
N VAL A 188 -12.70 -7.94 5.00
CA VAL A 188 -11.82 -7.91 6.19
C VAL A 188 -12.01 -9.19 7.00
N ASN A 189 -10.92 -9.78 7.45
CA ASN A 189 -10.86 -10.99 8.25
C ASN A 189 -9.79 -10.87 9.34
N ASP A 190 -9.73 -11.81 10.26
CA ASP A 190 -8.85 -11.79 11.44
C ASP A 190 -7.35 -11.86 11.11
N LEU A 191 -6.98 -12.03 9.84
CA LEU A 191 -5.59 -12.08 9.37
C LEU A 191 -5.07 -10.73 8.84
N VAL A 192 -5.94 -9.72 8.74
CA VAL A 192 -5.54 -8.37 8.32
C VAL A 192 -4.61 -7.77 9.40
N PRO A 193 -3.44 -7.23 9.02
CA PRO A 193 -2.51 -6.69 10.01
C PRO A 193 -2.99 -5.36 10.58
N PRO A 194 -2.42 -4.90 11.71
CA PRO A 194 -2.64 -3.56 12.24
C PRO A 194 -2.51 -2.50 11.15
N THR A 195 -3.41 -1.52 11.14
CA THR A 195 -3.55 -0.58 10.02
C THR A 195 -3.61 0.87 10.48
N PHE A 196 -2.78 1.71 9.89
CA PHE A 196 -2.84 3.18 9.99
C PHE A 196 -3.55 3.74 8.75
N LEU A 197 -4.56 4.59 8.95
CA LEU A 197 -5.29 5.26 7.87
C LEU A 197 -5.25 6.77 8.05
N TRP A 198 -5.19 7.49 6.93
CA TRP A 198 -5.45 8.91 6.93
C TRP A 198 -6.16 9.36 5.66
N HIS A 199 -6.99 10.40 5.77
CA HIS A 199 -7.81 10.92 4.69
C HIS A 199 -8.18 12.39 4.97
N THR A 200 -8.64 13.12 3.96
CA THR A 200 -9.29 14.42 4.11
C THR A 200 -10.80 14.27 3.93
N SER A 201 -11.60 14.98 4.71
CA SER A 201 -13.05 14.78 4.74
C SER A 201 -13.77 15.26 3.48
N ASP A 202 -13.14 16.13 2.72
CA ASP A 202 -13.65 16.73 1.49
C ASP A 202 -12.87 16.34 0.23
N ASP A 203 -12.14 15.19 0.27
CA ASP A 203 -11.45 14.64 -0.90
C ASP A 203 -12.43 14.55 -2.09
N PRO A 204 -12.16 15.28 -3.20
CA PRO A 204 -13.11 15.37 -4.31
C PRO A 204 -13.08 14.16 -5.25
N ILE A 205 -12.15 13.23 -5.08
CA ILE A 205 -11.92 12.10 -5.99
C ILE A 205 -12.24 10.76 -5.34
N VAL A 206 -11.76 10.55 -4.13
CA VAL A 206 -12.00 9.32 -3.35
C VAL A 206 -12.71 9.72 -2.06
N PRO A 207 -14.01 9.45 -1.94
CA PRO A 207 -14.77 9.82 -0.75
C PRO A 207 -14.19 9.22 0.52
N VAL A 208 -14.14 10.02 1.61
CA VAL A 208 -13.60 9.62 2.91
C VAL A 208 -14.26 8.37 3.49
N GLU A 209 -15.48 8.07 3.05
CA GLU A 209 -16.23 6.86 3.39
C GLU A 209 -15.44 5.59 3.11
N ASN A 210 -14.53 5.58 2.13
CA ASN A 210 -13.62 4.46 1.90
C ASN A 210 -12.82 4.12 3.16
N SER A 211 -12.17 5.11 3.78
CA SER A 211 -11.40 4.93 5.01
C SER A 211 -12.29 4.62 6.22
N LEU A 212 -13.46 5.26 6.33
CA LEU A 212 -14.41 5.04 7.42
C LEU A 212 -14.98 3.60 7.41
N LEU A 213 -15.34 3.10 6.24
CA LEU A 213 -15.85 1.74 6.07
C LEU A 213 -14.78 0.70 6.42
N PHE A 214 -13.55 0.89 5.95
CA PHE A 214 -12.46 -0.03 6.26
C PHE A 214 -12.13 -0.03 7.74
N ALA A 215 -12.03 1.13 8.38
CA ALA A 215 -11.82 1.24 9.82
C ALA A 215 -12.95 0.58 10.63
N SER A 216 -14.21 0.75 10.19
CA SER A 216 -15.36 0.08 10.80
C SER A 216 -15.27 -1.45 10.68
N ALA A 217 -14.80 -1.95 9.53
CA ALA A 217 -14.59 -3.38 9.31
C ALA A 217 -13.44 -3.92 10.18
N LEU A 218 -12.31 -3.22 10.25
CA LEU A 218 -11.20 -3.57 11.16
C LEU A 218 -11.67 -3.66 12.61
N LYS A 219 -12.52 -2.70 13.05
CA LYS A 219 -13.08 -2.72 14.41
C LYS A 219 -13.97 -3.95 14.68
N LYS A 220 -14.74 -4.40 13.70
CA LYS A 220 -15.59 -5.61 13.84
C LYS A 220 -14.77 -6.89 14.05
N HIS A 221 -13.53 -6.92 13.52
CA HIS A 221 -12.60 -8.03 13.66
C HIS A 221 -11.57 -7.82 14.78
N ASP A 222 -11.74 -6.79 15.63
CA ASP A 222 -10.84 -6.42 16.73
C ASP A 222 -9.37 -6.21 16.28
N ILE A 223 -9.16 -5.83 15.01
CA ILE A 223 -7.85 -5.51 14.46
C ILE A 223 -7.44 -4.11 14.93
N PRO A 224 -6.23 -3.93 15.48
CA PRO A 224 -5.73 -2.61 15.89
C PRO A 224 -5.64 -1.67 14.70
N PHE A 225 -6.13 -0.43 14.84
CA PHE A 225 -5.97 0.59 13.82
C PHE A 225 -5.88 2.01 14.41
N GLU A 226 -5.25 2.91 13.66
CA GLU A 226 -5.36 4.35 13.84
C GLU A 226 -6.03 4.95 12.62
N LEU A 227 -6.97 5.89 12.79
CA LEU A 227 -7.61 6.63 11.72
C LEU A 227 -7.53 8.12 11.98
N HIS A 228 -6.96 8.87 11.03
CA HIS A 228 -6.85 10.32 11.06
C HIS A 228 -7.61 10.93 9.89
N VAL A 229 -8.66 11.69 10.19
CA VAL A 229 -9.44 12.42 9.19
C VAL A 229 -9.17 13.91 9.37
N TYR A 230 -8.57 14.53 8.36
CA TYR A 230 -8.32 15.96 8.32
C TYR A 230 -9.54 16.69 7.77
N PRO A 231 -9.84 17.91 8.24
CA PRO A 231 -11.07 18.61 7.85
C PRO A 231 -11.14 18.97 6.37
N SER A 232 -9.99 19.16 5.70
CA SER A 232 -9.98 19.58 4.30
C SER A 232 -8.66 19.25 3.63
N GLY A 233 -8.71 18.99 2.32
CA GLY A 233 -7.55 18.78 1.46
C GLY A 233 -7.91 18.08 0.16
N ASP A 234 -7.17 18.39 -0.89
CA ASP A 234 -7.33 17.78 -2.19
C ASP A 234 -6.91 16.30 -2.18
N HIS A 235 -7.27 15.57 -3.23
CA HIS A 235 -6.77 14.20 -3.42
C HIS A 235 -5.28 14.19 -3.72
N ASP A 236 -4.62 13.05 -3.42
CA ASP A 236 -3.24 12.77 -3.81
C ASP A 236 -2.20 13.74 -3.21
N LEU A 237 -2.35 14.06 -1.93
CA LEU A 237 -1.50 14.99 -1.21
C LEU A 237 -0.05 14.50 -1.01
N GLY A 238 0.21 13.19 -1.02
CA GLY A 238 1.53 12.63 -0.70
C GLY A 238 2.02 13.08 0.67
N LEU A 239 3.13 13.83 0.74
CA LEU A 239 3.63 14.46 1.97
C LEU A 239 2.86 15.75 2.35
N ALA A 240 1.91 16.17 1.53
CA ALA A 240 1.15 17.42 1.67
C ALA A 240 2.06 18.68 1.71
N ASN A 241 3.22 18.62 1.06
CA ASN A 241 4.20 19.69 0.98
C ASN A 241 4.76 19.86 -0.44
N GLU A 242 5.68 20.78 -0.60
CA GLU A 242 6.29 21.15 -1.88
C GLU A 242 7.01 19.96 -2.58
N LEU A 243 7.45 18.95 -1.82
CA LEU A 243 8.18 17.80 -2.37
C LEU A 243 7.29 16.86 -3.18
N THR A 244 5.99 16.83 -2.89
CA THR A 244 5.05 15.93 -3.55
C THR A 244 3.87 16.64 -4.21
N ALA A 245 3.74 17.95 -4.02
CA ALA A 245 2.66 18.73 -4.60
C ALA A 245 2.86 18.94 -6.11
N SER A 246 1.85 18.62 -6.90
CA SER A 246 1.78 18.95 -8.33
C SER A 246 1.23 20.36 -8.58
N PHE A 247 0.53 20.94 -7.60
CA PHE A 247 0.00 22.29 -7.61
C PHE A 247 -0.21 22.79 -6.17
N LEU A 248 -0.37 24.10 -6.00
CA LEU A 248 -0.42 24.74 -4.67
C LEU A 248 -1.52 24.19 -3.75
N GLY A 249 -2.66 23.73 -4.29
CA GLY A 249 -3.75 23.15 -3.49
C GLY A 249 -3.37 21.84 -2.77
N GLN A 250 -2.31 21.17 -3.20
CA GLN A 250 -1.78 19.97 -2.53
C GLN A 250 -0.79 20.29 -1.39
N ILE A 251 -0.42 21.54 -1.17
CA ILE A 251 0.35 21.97 0.00
C ILE A 251 -0.61 22.23 1.16
N ASN A 252 -0.67 21.29 2.10
CA ASN A 252 -1.61 21.35 3.22
C ASN A 252 -0.88 21.10 4.55
N PRO A 253 -0.47 22.17 5.27
CA PRO A 253 0.29 22.04 6.53
C PRO A 253 -0.45 21.21 7.60
N ALA A 254 -1.78 21.20 7.58
CA ALA A 254 -2.56 20.42 8.54
C ALA A 254 -2.38 18.90 8.35
N CYS A 255 -2.09 18.45 7.13
CA CYS A 255 -1.92 17.04 6.81
C CYS A 255 -0.47 16.55 6.93
N GLN A 256 0.54 17.44 6.96
CA GLN A 256 1.98 17.07 6.90
C GLN A 256 2.43 16.14 8.02
N ASN A 257 1.76 16.15 9.15
CA ASN A 257 2.11 15.34 10.33
C ASN A 257 1.73 13.85 10.20
N TRP A 258 1.03 13.45 9.13
CA TRP A 258 0.63 12.05 8.98
C TRP A 258 1.84 11.11 8.98
N ILE A 259 2.97 11.53 8.39
CA ILE A 259 4.15 10.66 8.28
C ILE A 259 4.81 10.41 9.65
N ASP A 260 4.87 11.42 10.51
CA ASP A 260 5.40 11.26 11.87
C ASP A 260 4.51 10.32 12.70
N MET A 261 3.19 10.43 12.54
CA MET A 261 2.24 9.53 13.18
C MET A 261 2.36 8.10 12.66
N ALA A 262 2.52 7.91 11.35
CA ALA A 262 2.76 6.61 10.75
C ALA A 262 4.08 5.98 11.22
N ILE A 263 5.16 6.75 11.33
CA ILE A 263 6.45 6.30 11.88
C ILE A 263 6.29 5.84 13.34
N ARG A 264 5.57 6.62 14.16
CA ARG A 264 5.24 6.22 15.54
C ARG A 264 4.44 4.92 15.56
N PHE A 265 3.44 4.78 14.70
CA PHE A 265 2.63 3.57 14.56
C PHE A 265 3.50 2.34 14.27
N ILE A 266 4.41 2.41 13.28
CA ILE A 266 5.30 1.30 12.93
C ILE A 266 6.23 0.93 14.10
N ASN A 267 6.74 1.92 14.83
CA ASN A 267 7.63 1.66 15.98
C ASN A 267 6.90 0.89 17.08
N ASN A 268 5.59 1.00 17.18
CA ASN A 268 4.75 0.34 18.19
C ASN A 268 4.19 -1.04 17.75
N LEU A 269 4.41 -1.44 16.49
CA LEU A 269 4.14 -2.81 16.04
C LEU A 269 5.14 -3.78 16.76
#